data_5705be5f8d3daeb396dcfcf757334d76
#
_entry.id   5705be5f8d3daeb396dcfcf757334d76
#
_cell.length_a   1.000
_cell.length_b   1.000
_cell.length_c   1.000
_cell.angle_alpha   90.00
_cell.angle_beta   90.00
_cell.angle_gamma   90.00
#
_symmetry.space_group_name_H-M   'P 1'
#
loop_
_entity.id
_entity.type
_entity.pdbx_description
1 polymer ?
#
loop_
_entity_poly.entity_id
_entity_poly.type
_entity_poly.pdbx_seq_one_letter_code
_entity_poly.pdbx_strand_id
1 'polypeptide(L)'
;GLGLGLAIVQRMTSLLDYPVHVYSEYGKGSCFMIEVPIIDPPKVVAAPVQAVPLKTKAYKILCLDNDETILEGMSTLLTKWGYQVFKATEPEQAFEMIQQENIQVWLVDQHLNHDKIGLDFILANRQENVPVALITADSDPELPQRVKDMNIVLLKKPLKPASLRAWLSGLKISNPE
;
A
#
# COMPACT_ATOMS: atom_id res chain seq x y z
N GLY A 1 19.78 18.88 2.52
CA GLY A 1 19.92 17.42 2.58
C GLY A 1 21.29 17.06 3.14
N LEU A 2 21.43 15.96 3.87
CA LEU A 2 22.70 15.52 4.52
C LEU A 2 23.76 15.01 3.53
N GLY A 3 23.57 15.14 2.22
CA GLY A 3 24.54 14.72 1.20
C GLY A 3 24.74 13.19 1.10
N LEU A 4 23.97 12.37 1.82
CA LEU A 4 24.19 10.94 1.93
C LEU A 4 23.66 10.14 0.71
N GLY A 5 22.77 10.72 -0.11
CA GLY A 5 22.09 10.00 -1.19
C GLY A 5 23.04 9.38 -2.20
N LEU A 6 23.98 10.16 -2.74
CA LEU A 6 24.93 9.65 -3.72
C LEU A 6 25.93 8.66 -3.12
N ALA A 7 26.32 8.82 -1.86
CA ALA A 7 27.16 7.84 -1.17
C ALA A 7 26.46 6.48 -1.00
N ILE A 8 25.16 6.48 -0.74
CA ILE A 8 24.35 5.26 -0.68
C ILE A 8 24.26 4.61 -2.07
N VAL A 9 23.97 5.39 -3.12
CA VAL A 9 23.93 4.89 -4.50
C VAL A 9 25.26 4.24 -4.86
N GLN A 10 26.39 4.93 -4.64
CA GLN A 10 27.72 4.41 -4.93
C GLN A 10 27.99 3.10 -4.19
N ARG A 11 27.64 3.02 -2.91
CA ARG A 11 27.85 1.81 -2.11
C ARG A 11 26.99 0.64 -2.59
N MET A 12 25.73 0.89 -2.95
CA MET A 12 24.83 -0.16 -3.46
C MET A 12 25.27 -0.66 -4.83
N THR A 13 25.64 0.24 -5.74
CA THR A 13 26.08 -0.13 -7.08
C THR A 13 27.42 -0.88 -7.05
N SER A 14 28.35 -0.49 -6.14
CA SER A 14 29.59 -1.24 -5.92
C SER A 14 29.33 -2.66 -5.36
N LEU A 15 28.35 -2.84 -4.49
CA LEU A 15 27.99 -4.16 -3.96
C LEU A 15 27.35 -5.07 -5.02
N LEU A 16 26.69 -4.48 -6.01
CA LEU A 16 26.01 -5.19 -7.09
C LEU A 16 26.88 -5.31 -8.35
N ASP A 17 28.08 -4.73 -8.34
CA ASP A 17 28.99 -4.62 -9.49
C ASP A 17 28.34 -3.95 -10.71
N TYR A 18 27.57 -2.87 -10.45
CA TYR A 18 26.91 -2.08 -11.48
C TYR A 18 27.67 -0.79 -11.74
N PRO A 19 28.18 -0.54 -12.97
CA PRO A 19 28.85 0.72 -13.31
C PRO A 19 27.92 1.94 -13.14
N VAL A 20 28.48 3.02 -12.57
CA VAL A 20 27.81 4.32 -12.43
C VAL A 20 28.55 5.35 -13.26
N HIS A 21 27.83 6.08 -14.08
CA HIS A 21 28.36 7.16 -14.88
C HIS A 21 27.70 8.49 -14.48
N VAL A 22 28.49 9.55 -14.41
CA VAL A 22 28.01 10.89 -14.09
C VAL A 22 28.48 11.86 -15.17
N TYR A 23 27.55 12.59 -15.74
CA TYR A 23 27.81 13.69 -16.67
C TYR A 23 27.21 14.95 -16.10
N SER A 24 28.02 16.01 -15.95
CA SER A 24 27.53 17.27 -15.40
C SER A 24 28.15 18.44 -16.15
N GLU A 25 27.33 19.43 -16.50
CA GLU A 25 27.75 20.66 -17.14
C GLU A 25 27.18 21.85 -16.35
N TYR A 26 28.04 22.76 -15.96
CA TYR A 26 27.64 23.94 -15.18
C TYR A 26 26.58 24.77 -15.93
N GLY A 27 25.50 25.11 -15.27
CA GLY A 27 24.36 25.84 -15.84
C GLY A 27 23.41 25.02 -16.72
N LYS A 28 23.72 23.74 -17.04
CA LYS A 28 22.86 22.86 -17.83
C LYS A 28 22.28 21.69 -17.03
N GLY A 29 22.95 21.28 -15.96
CA GLY A 29 22.48 20.21 -15.08
C GLY A 29 23.40 19.00 -15.02
N SER A 30 22.91 17.92 -14.39
CA SER A 30 23.64 16.68 -14.18
C SER A 30 22.80 15.47 -14.57
N CYS A 31 23.44 14.47 -15.17
CA CYS A 31 22.84 13.18 -15.51
C CYS A 31 23.60 12.08 -14.77
N PHE A 32 22.87 11.24 -14.05
CA PHE A 32 23.38 10.05 -13.37
C PHE A 32 22.83 8.81 -14.06
N MET A 33 23.70 7.87 -14.42
CA MET A 33 23.33 6.64 -15.10
C MET A 33 23.91 5.44 -14.36
N ILE A 34 23.13 4.35 -14.31
CA ILE A 34 23.56 3.06 -13.77
C ILE A 34 23.38 2.03 -14.89
N GLU A 35 24.43 1.30 -15.21
CA GLU A 35 24.34 0.16 -16.12
C GLU A 35 23.85 -1.06 -15.36
N VAL A 36 22.77 -1.65 -15.83
CA VAL A 36 22.19 -2.87 -15.25
C VAL A 36 22.15 -3.97 -16.31
N PRO A 37 22.41 -5.25 -15.94
CA PRO A 37 22.31 -6.33 -16.89
C PRO A 37 20.87 -6.51 -17.33
N ILE A 38 20.65 -6.62 -18.64
CA ILE A 38 19.38 -7.08 -19.19
C ILE A 38 19.34 -8.59 -18.96
N ILE A 39 18.46 -9.02 -18.07
CA ILE A 39 18.14 -10.43 -17.92
C ILE A 39 16.92 -10.74 -18.80
N ASP A 40 17.00 -11.80 -19.60
CA ASP A 40 15.79 -12.34 -20.19
C ASP A 40 14.81 -12.61 -19.04
N PRO A 41 13.56 -12.16 -19.15
CA PRO A 41 12.58 -12.48 -18.12
C PRO A 41 12.67 -14.00 -17.95
N PRO A 42 12.78 -14.54 -16.72
CA PRO A 42 12.74 -15.97 -16.53
C PRO A 42 11.55 -16.42 -17.39
N LYS A 43 11.73 -17.44 -18.23
CA LYS A 43 10.61 -18.13 -18.86
C LYS A 43 9.78 -18.65 -17.68
N VAL A 44 9.04 -17.73 -17.08
CA VAL A 44 7.91 -18.10 -16.27
C VAL A 44 7.08 -18.86 -17.31
N VAL A 45 7.20 -20.18 -17.27
CA VAL A 45 6.10 -21.00 -17.70
C VAL A 45 4.98 -20.47 -16.79
N ALA A 46 4.35 -19.43 -17.28
CA ALA A 46 3.08 -19.00 -16.76
C ALA A 46 2.24 -20.27 -16.97
N ALA A 47 2.25 -21.14 -15.96
CA ALA A 47 1.05 -21.88 -15.73
C ALA A 47 -0.03 -20.80 -15.87
N PRO A 48 -0.93 -20.90 -16.87
CA PRO A 48 -1.89 -19.87 -17.06
C PRO A 48 -2.44 -19.68 -15.65
N VAL A 49 -2.09 -18.54 -15.04
CA VAL A 49 -2.90 -18.05 -13.95
C VAL A 49 -4.18 -17.84 -14.71
N GLN A 50 -4.97 -18.94 -14.78
CA GLN A 50 -6.34 -18.82 -15.10
C GLN A 50 -6.76 -17.69 -14.19
N ALA A 51 -6.88 -16.50 -14.78
CA ALA A 51 -7.68 -15.48 -14.20
C ALA A 51 -9.05 -16.19 -14.09
N VAL A 52 -9.17 -16.98 -13.00
CA VAL A 52 -10.47 -17.35 -12.53
C VAL A 52 -11.11 -15.99 -12.45
N PRO A 53 -12.11 -15.68 -13.29
CA PRO A 53 -12.92 -14.53 -13.04
C PRO A 53 -13.52 -14.87 -11.69
N LEU A 54 -12.81 -14.46 -10.62
CA LEU A 54 -13.44 -14.32 -9.35
C LEU A 54 -14.66 -13.46 -9.71
N LYS A 55 -15.84 -14.03 -9.58
CA LYS A 55 -17.03 -13.23 -9.34
C LYS A 55 -16.78 -12.55 -8.00
N THR A 56 -15.79 -11.68 -7.99
CA THR A 56 -15.49 -10.83 -6.88
C THR A 56 -16.65 -9.87 -6.84
N LYS A 57 -17.50 -10.08 -5.85
CA LYS A 57 -18.39 -9.03 -5.42
C LYS A 57 -17.52 -7.79 -5.32
N ALA A 58 -17.86 -6.76 -6.09
CA ALA A 58 -17.09 -5.52 -6.13
C ALA A 58 -17.28 -4.84 -4.77
N TYR A 59 -16.39 -5.14 -3.80
CA TYR A 59 -16.46 -4.49 -2.50
C TYR A 59 -16.15 -3.01 -2.63
N LYS A 60 -16.84 -2.21 -1.81
CA LYS A 60 -16.52 -0.81 -1.57
C LYS A 60 -15.42 -0.74 -0.52
N ILE A 61 -14.26 -0.26 -0.91
CA ILE A 61 -13.04 -0.22 -0.10
C ILE A 61 -12.69 1.23 0.21
N LEU A 62 -12.61 1.58 1.48
CA LEU A 62 -12.03 2.83 1.95
C LEU A 62 -10.51 2.69 2.02
N CYS A 63 -9.78 3.64 1.45
CA CYS A 63 -8.35 3.83 1.62
C CYS A 63 -8.12 5.16 2.31
N LEU A 64 -7.55 5.14 3.52
CA LEU A 64 -7.16 6.31 4.30
C LEU A 64 -5.65 6.33 4.46
N ASP A 65 -4.98 7.29 3.84
CA ASP A 65 -3.53 7.54 3.91
C ASP A 65 -3.28 9.03 3.62
N ASN A 66 -2.38 9.68 4.33
CA ASN A 66 -2.09 11.10 4.14
C ASN A 66 -1.27 11.40 2.87
N ASP A 67 -0.75 10.39 2.18
CA ASP A 67 -0.01 10.53 0.92
C ASP A 67 -0.92 10.23 -0.27
N GLU A 68 -1.26 11.29 -1.02
CA GLU A 68 -2.08 11.17 -2.24
C GLU A 68 -1.46 10.23 -3.28
N THR A 69 -0.13 10.15 -3.36
CA THR A 69 0.56 9.28 -4.32
C THR A 69 0.33 7.81 -3.97
N ILE A 70 0.35 7.49 -2.67
CA ILE A 70 0.03 6.14 -2.18
C ILE A 70 -1.43 5.81 -2.47
N LEU A 71 -2.35 6.74 -2.19
CA LEU A 71 -3.79 6.58 -2.47
C LEU A 71 -4.06 6.34 -3.96
N GLU A 72 -3.43 7.08 -4.86
CA GLU A 72 -3.56 6.88 -6.30
C GLU A 72 -3.03 5.50 -6.74
N GLY A 73 -1.88 5.10 -6.23
CA GLY A 73 -1.30 3.78 -6.49
C GLY A 73 -2.22 2.64 -6.02
N MET A 74 -2.74 2.73 -4.79
CA MET A 74 -3.67 1.75 -4.23
C MET A 74 -5.00 1.74 -5.00
N SER A 75 -5.54 2.91 -5.32
CA SER A 75 -6.79 3.03 -6.09
C SER A 75 -6.67 2.38 -7.46
N THR A 76 -5.59 2.67 -8.19
CA THR A 76 -5.32 2.07 -9.50
C THR A 76 -5.25 0.54 -9.41
N LEU A 77 -4.53 0.02 -8.41
CA LEU A 77 -4.36 -1.41 -8.21
C LEU A 77 -5.68 -2.11 -7.87
N LEU A 78 -6.43 -1.57 -6.90
CA LEU A 78 -7.67 -2.15 -6.42
C LEU A 78 -8.79 -2.07 -7.47
N THR A 79 -8.89 -0.96 -8.20
CA THR A 79 -9.84 -0.80 -9.32
C THR A 79 -9.54 -1.79 -10.44
N LYS A 80 -8.26 -2.04 -10.75
CA LYS A 80 -7.85 -3.09 -11.70
C LYS A 80 -8.27 -4.50 -11.24
N TRP A 81 -8.43 -4.72 -9.95
CA TRP A 81 -8.94 -5.98 -9.39
C TRP A 81 -10.47 -6.03 -9.32
N GLY A 82 -11.17 -4.96 -9.72
CA GLY A 82 -12.63 -4.89 -9.78
C GLY A 82 -13.31 -4.36 -8.52
N TYR A 83 -12.57 -3.74 -7.60
CA TYR A 83 -13.13 -3.10 -6.40
C TYR A 83 -13.52 -1.65 -6.66
N GLN A 84 -14.50 -1.14 -5.93
CA GLN A 84 -14.83 0.28 -5.88
C GLN A 84 -14.05 0.94 -4.74
N VAL A 85 -13.26 1.98 -5.04
CA VAL A 85 -12.32 2.59 -4.10
C VAL A 85 -12.75 3.99 -3.72
N PHE A 86 -12.78 4.25 -2.43
CA PHE A 86 -13.01 5.54 -1.80
C PHE A 86 -11.70 6.00 -1.15
N LYS A 87 -11.22 7.17 -1.52
CA LYS A 87 -9.95 7.71 -1.06
C LYS A 87 -10.18 8.85 -0.09
N ALA A 88 -9.49 8.83 1.05
CA ALA A 88 -9.50 9.90 2.03
C ALA A 88 -8.05 10.21 2.46
N THR A 89 -7.70 11.48 2.53
CA THR A 89 -6.41 11.95 3.05
C THR A 89 -6.49 12.33 4.52
N GLU A 90 -7.70 12.55 5.03
CA GLU A 90 -7.97 12.95 6.41
C GLU A 90 -9.04 12.06 7.05
N PRO A 91 -8.97 11.81 8.38
CA PRO A 91 -9.93 11.01 9.11
C PRO A 91 -11.37 11.52 9.01
N GLU A 92 -11.55 12.83 8.98
CA GLU A 92 -12.86 13.50 8.89
C GLU A 92 -13.53 13.16 7.56
N GLN A 93 -12.77 13.22 6.44
CA GLN A 93 -13.24 12.84 5.12
C GLN A 93 -13.61 11.35 5.07
N ALA A 94 -12.76 10.49 5.67
CA ALA A 94 -13.03 9.06 5.76
C ALA A 94 -14.32 8.77 6.54
N PHE A 95 -14.55 9.48 7.64
CA PHE A 95 -15.77 9.36 8.43
C PHE A 95 -17.03 9.74 7.64
N GLU A 96 -17.00 10.84 6.90
CA GLU A 96 -18.12 11.25 6.04
C GLU A 96 -18.43 10.17 4.99
N MET A 97 -17.41 9.60 4.35
CA MET A 97 -17.58 8.51 3.37
C MET A 97 -18.20 7.26 4.00
N ILE A 98 -17.80 6.90 5.22
CA ILE A 98 -18.38 5.76 5.96
C ILE A 98 -19.87 5.99 6.24
N GLN A 99 -20.28 7.21 6.53
CA GLN A 99 -21.68 7.54 6.82
C GLN A 99 -22.55 7.58 5.55
N GLN A 100 -22.00 7.99 4.42
CA GLN A 100 -22.75 8.18 3.17
C GLN A 100 -22.76 6.93 2.30
N GLU A 101 -21.72 6.11 2.39
CA GLU A 101 -21.49 4.97 1.54
C GLU A 101 -21.47 3.68 2.36
N ASN A 102 -21.99 2.60 1.80
CA ASN A 102 -21.88 1.28 2.43
C ASN A 102 -20.46 0.71 2.24
N ILE A 103 -19.49 1.26 2.96
CA ILE A 103 -18.08 0.82 2.89
C ILE A 103 -17.96 -0.56 3.56
N GLN A 104 -17.38 -1.50 2.84
CA GLN A 104 -17.34 -2.92 3.26
C GLN A 104 -15.96 -3.37 3.73
N VAL A 105 -14.89 -2.64 3.39
CA VAL A 105 -13.50 -2.94 3.78
C VAL A 105 -12.75 -1.65 4.02
N TRP A 106 -11.89 -1.61 5.04
CA TRP A 106 -11.05 -0.46 5.31
C TRP A 106 -9.56 -0.82 5.21
N LEU A 107 -8.83 0.02 4.51
CA LEU A 107 -7.37 0.06 4.45
C LEU A 107 -6.93 1.40 5.04
N VAL A 108 -6.29 1.36 6.20
CA VAL A 108 -5.99 2.57 6.97
C VAL A 108 -4.49 2.62 7.25
N ASP A 109 -3.84 3.73 6.92
CA ASP A 109 -2.46 3.95 7.32
C ASP A 109 -2.36 4.26 8.81
N GLN A 110 -1.29 3.78 9.45
CA GLN A 110 -1.04 4.00 10.87
C GLN A 110 -0.70 5.46 11.17
N HIS A 111 0.07 6.11 10.29
CA HIS A 111 0.54 7.49 10.49
C HIS A 111 -0.20 8.45 9.57
N LEU A 112 -1.11 9.21 10.14
CA LEU A 112 -1.89 10.23 9.45
C LEU A 112 -1.34 11.63 9.76
N ASN A 113 -1.88 12.68 9.12
CA ASN A 113 -1.49 14.06 9.36
C ASN A 113 -1.78 14.49 10.80
N HIS A 114 -1.03 15.49 11.29
CA HIS A 114 -1.25 16.14 12.60
C HIS A 114 -1.20 15.16 13.79
N ASP A 115 -0.23 14.23 13.78
CA ASP A 115 -0.04 13.20 14.82
C ASP A 115 -1.28 12.30 15.04
N LYS A 116 -2.23 12.29 14.11
CA LYS A 116 -3.36 11.38 14.13
C LYS A 116 -2.90 9.96 13.85
N ILE A 117 -3.45 9.01 14.58
CA ILE A 117 -3.10 7.61 14.51
C ILE A 117 -4.25 6.82 13.87
N GLY A 118 -3.95 6.05 12.82
CA GLY A 118 -4.96 5.27 12.11
C GLY A 118 -5.66 4.24 12.98
N LEU A 119 -4.95 3.65 13.94
CA LEU A 119 -5.57 2.71 14.89
C LEU A 119 -6.64 3.40 15.74
N ASP A 120 -6.40 4.64 16.20
CA ASP A 120 -7.38 5.39 16.99
C ASP A 120 -8.63 5.73 16.16
N PHE A 121 -8.42 6.09 14.88
CA PHE A 121 -9.55 6.28 13.94
C PHE A 121 -10.38 5.01 13.79
N ILE A 122 -9.73 3.86 13.62
CA ILE A 122 -10.42 2.56 13.50
C ILE A 122 -11.22 2.28 14.76
N LEU A 123 -10.63 2.42 15.95
CA LEU A 123 -11.29 2.13 17.21
C LEU A 123 -12.50 3.03 17.49
N ALA A 124 -12.41 4.30 17.09
CA ALA A 124 -13.49 5.27 17.27
C ALA A 124 -14.69 5.06 16.32
N ASN A 125 -14.45 4.50 15.12
CA ASN A 125 -15.44 4.53 14.03
C ASN A 125 -15.81 3.15 13.49
N ARG A 126 -15.10 2.08 13.88
CA ARG A 126 -15.30 0.76 13.31
C ARG A 126 -16.68 0.21 13.63
N GLN A 127 -17.37 -0.24 12.59
CA GLN A 127 -18.59 -1.01 12.68
C GLN A 127 -18.29 -2.50 12.90
N GLU A 128 -19.18 -3.21 13.59
CA GLU A 128 -19.06 -4.65 13.74
C GLU A 128 -19.04 -5.35 12.38
N ASN A 129 -18.19 -6.37 12.25
CA ASN A 129 -18.02 -7.21 11.06
C ASN A 129 -17.44 -6.53 9.81
N VAL A 130 -17.00 -5.27 9.87
CA VAL A 130 -16.24 -4.66 8.77
C VAL A 130 -14.78 -5.09 8.87
N PRO A 131 -14.25 -5.81 7.86
CA PRO A 131 -12.84 -6.15 7.79
C PRO A 131 -11.97 -4.90 7.67
N VAL A 132 -10.95 -4.84 8.51
CA VAL A 132 -10.01 -3.71 8.55
C VAL A 132 -8.58 -4.22 8.45
N ALA A 133 -7.78 -3.59 7.60
CA ALA A 133 -6.34 -3.72 7.62
C ALA A 133 -5.69 -2.38 8.00
N LEU A 134 -4.79 -2.44 8.97
CA LEU A 134 -3.90 -1.35 9.35
C LEU A 134 -2.58 -1.51 8.59
N ILE A 135 -2.17 -0.47 7.86
CA ILE A 135 -0.95 -0.44 7.06
C ILE A 135 0.10 0.36 7.84
N THR A 136 1.29 -0.19 8.02
CA THR A 136 2.32 0.49 8.82
C THR A 136 3.74 0.18 8.37
N ALA A 137 4.64 1.16 8.51
CA ALA A 137 6.08 0.97 8.48
C ALA A 137 6.67 0.78 9.89
N ASP A 138 5.82 0.86 10.91
CA ASP A 138 6.24 0.85 12.29
C ASP A 138 6.84 -0.49 12.70
N SER A 139 7.84 -0.42 13.57
CA SER A 139 8.53 -1.57 14.14
C SER A 139 8.16 -1.80 15.60
N ASP A 140 7.06 -1.18 16.08
CA ASP A 140 6.55 -1.41 17.44
C ASP A 140 6.28 -2.91 17.65
N PRO A 141 6.98 -3.57 18.57
CA PRO A 141 6.83 -4.99 18.81
C PRO A 141 5.48 -5.36 19.44
N GLU A 142 4.78 -4.42 20.07
CA GLU A 142 3.48 -4.65 20.73
C GLU A 142 2.30 -4.46 19.77
N LEU A 143 2.46 -3.67 18.72
CA LEU A 143 1.39 -3.37 17.77
C LEU A 143 0.77 -4.64 17.14
N PRO A 144 1.55 -5.66 16.70
CA PRO A 144 0.96 -6.87 16.12
C PRO A 144 0.02 -7.61 17.07
N GLN A 145 0.36 -7.68 18.36
CA GLN A 145 -0.49 -8.34 19.35
C GLN A 145 -1.75 -7.53 19.62
N ARG A 146 -1.62 -6.22 19.81
CA ARG A 146 -2.76 -5.31 20.03
C ARG A 146 -3.80 -5.40 18.91
N VAL A 147 -3.37 -5.33 17.65
CA VAL A 147 -4.30 -5.36 16.51
C VAL A 147 -4.92 -6.74 16.29
N LYS A 148 -4.18 -7.82 16.62
CA LYS A 148 -4.69 -9.20 16.55
C LYS A 148 -5.85 -9.43 17.49
N ASP A 149 -5.75 -8.97 18.72
CA ASP A 149 -6.79 -9.10 19.73
C ASP A 149 -8.07 -8.34 19.33
N MET A 150 -7.93 -7.33 18.47
CA MET A 150 -9.02 -6.54 17.90
C MET A 150 -9.52 -7.08 16.55
N ASN A 151 -9.02 -8.23 16.07
CA ASN A 151 -9.32 -8.77 14.74
C ASN A 151 -9.07 -7.74 13.61
N ILE A 152 -7.97 -7.00 13.69
CA ILE A 152 -7.46 -6.08 12.68
C ILE A 152 -6.25 -6.74 12.02
N VAL A 153 -6.21 -6.76 10.70
CA VAL A 153 -5.06 -7.30 9.98
C VAL A 153 -3.96 -6.26 9.86
N LEU A 154 -2.72 -6.64 10.15
CA LEU A 154 -1.57 -5.76 10.01
C LEU A 154 -0.86 -6.03 8.69
N LEU A 155 -0.75 -5.01 7.84
CA LEU A 155 0.00 -5.04 6.59
C LEU A 155 1.22 -4.11 6.69
N LYS A 156 2.41 -4.65 6.40
CA LYS A 156 3.66 -3.87 6.50
C LYS A 156 3.94 -3.10 5.21
N LYS A 157 4.41 -1.84 5.34
CA LYS A 157 5.01 -1.07 4.25
C LYS A 157 6.45 -1.56 3.99
N PRO A 158 6.91 -1.69 2.72
CA PRO A 158 6.15 -1.43 1.50
C PRO A 158 5.05 -2.47 1.27
N LEU A 159 3.84 -2.00 0.97
CA LEU A 159 2.69 -2.87 0.79
C LEU A 159 2.87 -3.78 -0.44
N LYS A 160 2.94 -5.08 -0.19
CA LYS A 160 3.09 -6.07 -1.26
C LYS A 160 1.74 -6.37 -1.89
N PRO A 161 1.55 -6.16 -3.22
CA PRO A 161 0.27 -6.44 -3.88
C PRO A 161 -0.24 -7.87 -3.65
N ALA A 162 0.65 -8.85 -3.62
CA ALA A 162 0.29 -10.24 -3.36
C ALA A 162 -0.32 -10.45 -1.96
N SER A 163 0.23 -9.81 -0.92
CA SER A 163 -0.28 -9.91 0.45
C SER A 163 -1.65 -9.25 0.58
N LEU A 164 -1.83 -8.06 -0.02
CA LEU A 164 -3.11 -7.36 -0.06
C LEU A 164 -4.17 -8.19 -0.79
N ARG A 165 -3.82 -8.75 -1.95
CA ARG A 165 -4.73 -9.58 -2.75
C ARG A 165 -5.13 -10.85 -2.03
N ALA A 166 -4.19 -11.53 -1.37
CA ALA A 166 -4.46 -12.73 -0.59
C ALA A 166 -5.44 -12.45 0.55
N TRP A 167 -5.25 -11.36 1.28
CA TRP A 167 -6.17 -10.95 2.35
C TRP A 167 -7.56 -10.64 1.80
N LEU A 168 -7.69 -9.77 0.79
CA LEU A 168 -8.97 -9.39 0.19
C LEU A 168 -9.72 -10.59 -0.37
N SER A 169 -9.03 -11.55 -0.99
CA SER A 169 -9.63 -12.76 -1.56
C SER A 169 -10.14 -13.72 -0.49
N GLY A 170 -9.59 -13.68 0.72
CA GLY A 170 -10.00 -14.48 1.86
C GLY A 170 -11.22 -13.94 2.60
N LEU A 171 -11.65 -12.71 2.29
CA LEU A 171 -12.77 -12.07 2.99
C LEU A 171 -14.10 -12.74 2.64
N LYS A 172 -14.87 -13.07 3.67
CA LYS A 172 -16.24 -13.54 3.56
C LYS A 172 -17.19 -12.44 4.03
N ILE A 173 -17.47 -11.47 3.17
CA ILE A 173 -18.38 -10.38 3.50
C ILE A 173 -19.77 -10.77 3.00
N SER A 174 -20.72 -10.85 3.93
CA SER A 174 -22.13 -10.99 3.58
C SER A 174 -22.62 -9.66 3.00
N ASN A 175 -23.22 -9.68 1.82
CA ASN A 175 -23.98 -8.50 1.37
C ASN A 175 -25.23 -8.41 2.23
N PRO A 176 -25.57 -7.25 2.76
CA PRO A 176 -26.94 -6.99 3.08
C PRO A 176 -27.76 -7.04 1.77
N GLU A 177 -28.79 -7.85 1.74
CA GLU A 177 -29.80 -7.86 0.69
C GLU A 177 -30.48 -6.51 0.53
#